data_5fa680405d592a614552693beca6c74d
#
_entry.id   5fa680405d592a614552693beca6c74d
#
_cell.length_a   1.000
_cell.length_b   1.000
_cell.length_c   1.000
_cell.angle_alpha   90.00
_cell.angle_beta   90.00
_cell.angle_gamma   90.00
#
_symmetry.space_group_name_H-M   'P 1'
#
loop_
_entity.id
_entity.type
_entity.pdbx_description
1 polymer ?
#
loop_
_entity_poly.entity_id
_entity_poly.type
_entity_poly.pdbx_seq_one_letter_code
_entity_poly.pdbx_strand_id
1 'polypeptide(L)'
;IGGEGSHEFHVLADSGEDAIVFSSSGSYAANMEKATAQLPQGTRPAASQELTLVDTPNQVTIAAVSEFLQLPPEQSVKTLIVLGAAEEGEKQPLVALVLRGDHELNEIKAEHLPLVHAPLTFASEAQIIETIGCKPGSIGPVKLPITVIADHSAAHLADFVCGANVDGKHYTGANWERDAHCDQVADLRNVVEGDTSPDGEGMDEFAFQITQEEFLDFLFDDLELPNLARKKL
;
A
#
# COMPACT_ATOMS: atom_id res chain seq x y z
N ILE A 1 -6.32 -23.36 -24.42
CA ILE A 1 -4.91 -23.36 -24.05
C ILE A 1 -4.89 -23.39 -22.53
N GLY A 2 -4.89 -24.56 -21.91
CA GLY A 2 -4.90 -24.72 -20.47
C GLY A 2 -3.63 -25.45 -20.03
N GLY A 3 -2.78 -24.79 -19.26
CA GLY A 3 -1.68 -25.37 -18.54
C GLY A 3 -1.79 -24.99 -17.07
N GLU A 4 -1.35 -25.84 -16.15
CA GLU A 4 -1.34 -25.57 -14.71
C GLU A 4 -0.33 -24.49 -14.28
N GLY A 5 0.35 -23.81 -15.24
CA GLY A 5 1.26 -22.71 -15.01
C GLY A 5 1.64 -22.04 -16.31
N SER A 6 1.84 -20.74 -16.26
CA SER A 6 2.44 -19.93 -17.31
C SER A 6 3.78 -19.40 -16.82
N HIS A 7 4.77 -19.37 -17.71
CA HIS A 7 6.05 -18.74 -17.47
C HIS A 7 6.17 -17.54 -18.39
N GLU A 8 6.45 -16.40 -17.81
CA GLU A 8 6.72 -15.17 -18.55
C GLU A 8 8.20 -14.82 -18.37
N PHE A 9 8.87 -14.60 -19.51
CA PHE A 9 10.28 -14.22 -19.49
C PHE A 9 10.36 -12.69 -19.62
N HIS A 10 10.89 -12.04 -18.60
CA HIS A 10 11.13 -10.61 -18.62
C HIS A 10 12.54 -10.31 -19.11
N VAL A 11 12.66 -9.27 -19.95
CA VAL A 11 13.94 -8.67 -20.32
C VAL A 11 14.05 -7.36 -19.57
N LEU A 12 15.08 -7.23 -18.76
CA LEU A 12 15.31 -5.99 -18.01
C LEU A 12 15.83 -4.90 -18.92
N ALA A 13 15.20 -3.74 -18.83
CA ALA A 13 15.59 -2.53 -19.52
C ALA A 13 15.30 -1.33 -18.62
N ASP A 14 16.03 -0.22 -18.80
CA ASP A 14 15.78 1.03 -18.08
C ASP A 14 14.40 1.65 -18.38
N SER A 15 13.68 1.08 -19.32
CA SER A 15 12.31 1.43 -19.70
C SER A 15 11.53 0.14 -19.97
N GLY A 16 10.69 -0.27 -19.03
CA GLY A 16 9.82 -1.45 -19.14
C GLY A 16 8.42 -1.11 -18.64
N GLU A 17 7.45 -1.95 -18.98
CA GLU A 17 6.06 -1.79 -18.52
C GLU A 17 5.90 -2.25 -17.07
N ASP A 18 6.72 -3.21 -16.62
CA ASP A 18 6.63 -3.81 -15.29
C ASP A 18 7.91 -3.61 -14.47
N ALA A 19 7.73 -3.32 -13.18
CA ALA A 19 8.82 -3.28 -12.21
C ALA A 19 9.00 -4.65 -11.54
N ILE A 20 10.23 -5.16 -11.53
CA ILE A 20 10.59 -6.39 -10.82
C ILE A 20 11.32 -6.03 -9.54
N VAL A 21 10.94 -6.68 -8.46
CA VAL A 21 11.53 -6.58 -7.13
C VAL A 21 12.27 -7.87 -6.81
N PHE A 22 13.46 -7.76 -6.28
CA PHE A 22 14.23 -8.93 -5.86
C PHE A 22 15.00 -8.64 -4.57
N SER A 23 15.31 -9.71 -3.83
CA SER A 23 16.15 -9.64 -2.63
C SER A 23 17.62 -9.51 -3.04
N SER A 24 18.36 -8.66 -2.34
CA SER A 24 19.79 -8.46 -2.58
C SER A 24 20.66 -9.62 -2.04
N SER A 25 20.14 -10.45 -1.15
CA SER A 25 20.87 -11.54 -0.48
C SER A 25 20.11 -12.88 -0.46
N GLY A 26 18.82 -12.87 -0.80
CA GLY A 26 17.95 -14.05 -0.83
C GLY A 26 17.57 -14.49 -2.24
N SER A 27 16.72 -15.50 -2.34
CA SER A 27 16.20 -16.02 -3.62
C SER A 27 14.84 -15.43 -4.03
N TYR A 28 14.31 -14.47 -3.27
CA TYR A 28 13.01 -13.89 -3.55
C TYR A 28 13.08 -12.92 -4.74
N ALA A 29 12.21 -13.15 -5.71
CA ALA A 29 11.96 -12.20 -6.80
C ALA A 29 10.47 -12.24 -7.18
N ALA A 30 9.89 -11.09 -7.48
CA ALA A 30 8.48 -10.99 -7.88
C ALA A 30 8.26 -9.73 -8.73
N ASN A 31 7.24 -9.76 -9.60
CA ASN A 31 6.68 -8.53 -10.17
C ASN A 31 6.10 -7.66 -9.04
N MET A 32 6.27 -6.34 -9.14
CA MET A 32 5.77 -5.34 -8.18
C MET A 32 4.30 -5.56 -7.82
N GLU A 33 3.49 -5.96 -8.79
CA GLU A 33 2.07 -6.24 -8.58
C GLU A 33 1.80 -7.32 -7.51
N LYS A 34 2.73 -8.27 -7.35
CA LYS A 34 2.60 -9.41 -6.43
C LYS A 34 3.63 -9.42 -5.31
N ALA A 35 4.64 -8.54 -5.40
CA ALA A 35 5.70 -8.49 -4.41
C ALA A 35 5.14 -8.18 -3.02
N THR A 36 5.53 -8.96 -2.03
CA THR A 36 5.13 -8.78 -0.63
C THR A 36 6.35 -8.51 0.23
N ALA A 37 6.21 -7.70 1.26
CA ALA A 37 7.23 -7.49 2.27
C ALA A 37 6.92 -8.29 3.53
N GLN A 38 7.93 -8.48 4.38
CA GLN A 38 7.72 -9.03 5.70
C GLN A 38 6.72 -8.17 6.48
N LEU A 39 5.81 -8.82 7.21
CA LEU A 39 4.84 -8.12 8.04
C LEU A 39 5.54 -7.38 9.19
N PRO A 40 4.98 -6.25 9.66
CA PRO A 40 5.49 -5.57 10.84
C PRO A 40 5.63 -6.53 12.02
N GLN A 41 6.79 -6.51 12.65
CA GLN A 41 7.11 -7.43 13.76
C GLN A 41 6.63 -6.89 15.10
N GLY A 42 6.30 -7.81 16.01
CA GLY A 42 5.88 -7.46 17.37
C GLY A 42 4.42 -7.03 17.49
N THR A 43 4.08 -6.49 18.62
CA THR A 43 2.74 -5.94 18.91
C THR A 43 2.69 -4.46 18.56
N ARG A 44 1.55 -4.00 18.05
CA ARG A 44 1.32 -2.56 17.85
C ARG A 44 1.65 -1.79 19.14
N PRO A 45 2.36 -0.65 19.05
CA PRO A 45 2.61 0.22 20.19
C PRO A 45 1.31 0.63 20.90
N ALA A 46 1.38 0.80 22.22
CA ALA A 46 0.23 1.28 22.99
C ALA A 46 -0.05 2.77 22.68
N ALA A 47 -1.32 3.15 22.69
CA ALA A 47 -1.73 4.54 22.59
C ALA A 47 -1.10 5.38 23.71
N SER A 48 -0.43 6.47 23.35
CA SER A 48 0.24 7.37 24.30
C SER A 48 -0.25 8.82 24.19
N GLN A 49 -0.98 9.16 23.15
CA GLN A 49 -1.47 10.51 22.87
C GLN A 49 -3.01 10.56 22.91
N GLU A 50 -3.55 11.70 23.25
CA GLU A 50 -4.97 11.99 23.14
C GLU A 50 -5.33 12.33 21.70
N LEU A 51 -6.54 11.93 21.26
CA LEU A 51 -7.08 12.31 19.98
C LEU A 51 -7.31 13.84 19.93
N THR A 52 -6.60 14.53 19.09
CA THR A 52 -6.66 16.00 18.98
C THR A 52 -7.06 16.43 17.58
N LEU A 53 -8.09 17.28 17.48
CA LEU A 53 -8.50 17.90 16.21
C LEU A 53 -7.66 19.14 15.93
N VAL A 54 -7.06 19.21 14.75
CA VAL A 54 -6.17 20.29 14.33
C VAL A 54 -6.68 20.91 13.04
N ASP A 55 -6.71 22.24 12.97
CA ASP A 55 -7.00 22.95 11.73
C ASP A 55 -5.78 22.90 10.79
N THR A 56 -6.00 22.39 9.59
CA THR A 56 -4.97 22.22 8.55
C THR A 56 -5.45 22.80 7.23
N PRO A 57 -5.70 24.11 7.17
CA PRO A 57 -6.31 24.75 6.00
C PRO A 57 -5.41 24.57 4.76
N ASN A 58 -6.00 24.12 3.64
CA ASN A 58 -5.34 23.87 2.37
C ASN A 58 -4.27 22.75 2.38
N GLN A 59 -4.16 21.97 3.43
CA GLN A 59 -3.28 20.80 3.48
C GLN A 59 -4.08 19.56 3.03
N VAL A 60 -3.88 19.14 1.77
CA VAL A 60 -4.66 18.04 1.15
C VAL A 60 -3.80 16.84 0.75
N THR A 61 -2.47 16.94 0.88
CA THR A 61 -1.54 15.85 0.59
C THR A 61 -0.79 15.44 1.86
N ILE A 62 -0.33 14.20 1.92
CA ILE A 62 0.49 13.72 3.04
C ILE A 62 1.71 14.60 3.26
N ALA A 63 2.43 14.97 2.19
CA ALA A 63 3.60 15.83 2.30
C ALA A 63 3.27 17.20 2.93
N ALA A 64 2.18 17.85 2.47
CA ALA A 64 1.76 19.14 3.00
C ALA A 64 1.30 19.05 4.47
N VAL A 65 0.56 18.01 4.84
CA VAL A 65 0.13 17.77 6.23
C VAL A 65 1.34 17.49 7.12
N SER A 66 2.27 16.65 6.68
CA SER A 66 3.49 16.29 7.41
C SER A 66 4.37 17.52 7.66
N GLU A 67 4.60 18.36 6.64
CA GLU A 67 5.33 19.60 6.77
C GLU A 67 4.64 20.58 7.75
N PHE A 68 3.32 20.76 7.58
CA PHE A 68 2.53 21.67 8.43
C PHE A 68 2.55 21.26 9.91
N LEU A 69 2.41 19.97 10.18
CA LEU A 69 2.39 19.41 11.55
C LEU A 69 3.78 19.09 12.09
N GLN A 70 4.83 19.22 11.27
CA GLN A 70 6.22 18.87 11.60
C GLN A 70 6.36 17.41 12.07
N LEU A 71 5.68 16.51 11.39
CA LEU A 71 5.68 15.07 11.66
C LEU A 71 6.11 14.30 10.39
N PRO A 72 6.82 13.18 10.53
CA PRO A 72 7.23 12.39 9.38
C PRO A 72 6.00 11.71 8.72
N PRO A 73 6.00 11.51 7.38
CA PRO A 73 4.92 10.87 6.65
C PRO A 73 4.54 9.49 7.20
N GLU A 74 5.50 8.75 7.75
CA GLU A 74 5.34 7.42 8.34
C GLU A 74 4.44 7.42 9.59
N GLN A 75 4.23 8.56 10.23
CA GLN A 75 3.30 8.72 11.35
C GLN A 75 1.88 9.08 10.91
N SER A 76 1.65 9.19 9.62
CA SER A 76 0.32 9.48 9.09
C SER A 76 -0.27 8.28 8.35
N VAL A 77 -1.58 8.30 8.17
CA VAL A 77 -2.28 7.41 7.25
C VAL A 77 -3.02 8.20 6.20
N LYS A 78 -3.02 7.69 4.96
CA LYS A 78 -3.86 8.17 3.87
C LYS A 78 -5.03 7.21 3.65
N THR A 79 -6.20 7.78 3.40
CA THR A 79 -7.44 7.03 3.19
C THR A 79 -7.94 7.26 1.77
N LEU A 80 -7.95 6.21 0.98
CA LEU A 80 -8.41 6.21 -0.41
C LEU A 80 -9.80 5.57 -0.46
N ILE A 81 -10.75 6.21 -1.15
CA ILE A 81 -12.11 5.69 -1.25
C ILE A 81 -12.33 5.07 -2.62
N VAL A 82 -12.70 3.81 -2.63
CA VAL A 82 -12.97 3.02 -3.83
C VAL A 82 -14.40 2.47 -3.81
N LEU A 83 -14.86 2.02 -4.97
CA LEU A 83 -16.12 1.30 -5.07
C LEU A 83 -15.94 -0.12 -4.50
N GLY A 84 -16.88 -0.54 -3.69
CA GLY A 84 -16.95 -1.90 -3.16
C GLY A 84 -17.64 -2.87 -4.12
N ALA A 85 -17.44 -4.16 -3.90
CA ALA A 85 -18.16 -5.20 -4.60
C ALA A 85 -19.67 -5.12 -4.29
N ALA A 86 -20.49 -5.34 -5.31
CA ALA A 86 -21.96 -5.41 -5.20
C ALA A 86 -22.50 -6.45 -6.16
N GLU A 87 -23.66 -6.99 -5.86
CA GLU A 87 -24.38 -7.86 -6.80
C GLU A 87 -24.96 -7.03 -7.97
N GLU A 88 -25.24 -7.71 -9.07
CA GLU A 88 -25.78 -7.06 -10.27
C GLU A 88 -27.11 -6.34 -9.97
N GLY A 89 -27.15 -5.04 -10.21
CA GLY A 89 -28.31 -4.18 -9.97
C GLY A 89 -28.36 -3.51 -8.60
N GLU A 90 -27.42 -3.79 -7.71
CA GLU A 90 -27.31 -3.10 -6.43
C GLU A 90 -26.42 -1.83 -6.52
N LYS A 91 -26.69 -0.85 -5.62
CA LYS A 91 -25.81 0.31 -5.48
C LYS A 91 -24.48 -0.16 -4.88
N GLN A 92 -23.38 0.12 -5.57
CA GLN A 92 -22.05 -0.20 -5.06
C GLN A 92 -21.78 0.55 -3.75
N PRO A 93 -21.39 -0.15 -2.67
CA PRO A 93 -20.96 0.48 -1.44
C PRO A 93 -19.61 1.19 -1.65
N LEU A 94 -19.24 2.06 -0.74
CA LEU A 94 -17.90 2.62 -0.69
C LEU A 94 -17.05 1.82 0.30
N VAL A 95 -15.77 1.67 -0.03
CA VAL A 95 -14.76 1.02 0.80
C VAL A 95 -13.58 1.97 0.96
N ALA A 96 -13.08 2.10 2.17
CA ALA A 96 -11.89 2.88 2.49
C ALA A 96 -10.67 1.96 2.53
N LEU A 97 -9.66 2.24 1.72
CA LEU A 97 -8.35 1.62 1.76
C LEU A 97 -7.41 2.56 2.51
N VAL A 98 -6.84 2.08 3.62
CA VAL A 98 -5.99 2.89 4.50
C VAL A 98 -4.56 2.40 4.44
N LEU A 99 -3.66 3.29 4.00
CA LEU A 99 -2.23 3.02 3.91
C LEU A 99 -1.45 3.95 4.83
N ARG A 100 -0.22 3.55 5.21
CA ARG A 100 0.74 4.45 5.83
C ARG A 100 1.08 5.59 4.86
N GLY A 101 1.31 6.79 5.34
CA GLY A 101 1.39 7.99 4.51
C GLY A 101 2.46 7.95 3.42
N ASP A 102 3.58 7.34 3.71
CA ASP A 102 4.72 7.16 2.79
C ASP A 102 4.56 6.02 1.77
N HIS A 103 3.55 5.15 1.91
CA HIS A 103 3.33 4.01 1.01
C HIS A 103 2.37 4.33 -0.13
N GLU A 104 2.57 3.67 -1.27
CA GLU A 104 1.67 3.78 -2.42
C GLU A 104 0.77 2.54 -2.55
N LEU A 105 -0.49 2.76 -3.00
CA LEU A 105 -1.44 1.69 -3.23
C LEU A 105 -0.97 0.80 -4.39
N ASN A 106 -1.03 -0.50 -4.17
CA ASN A 106 -0.98 -1.49 -5.22
C ASN A 106 -2.41 -1.81 -5.66
N GLU A 107 -2.81 -1.27 -6.80
CA GLU A 107 -4.18 -1.38 -7.30
C GLU A 107 -4.55 -2.84 -7.60
N ILE A 108 -3.60 -3.64 -8.09
CA ILE A 108 -3.82 -5.06 -8.41
C ILE A 108 -4.08 -5.88 -7.13
N LYS A 109 -3.32 -5.64 -6.06
CA LYS A 109 -3.59 -6.30 -4.77
C LYS A 109 -4.96 -5.91 -4.21
N ALA A 110 -5.30 -4.62 -4.27
CA ALA A 110 -6.57 -4.12 -3.79
C ALA A 110 -7.76 -4.69 -4.57
N GLU A 111 -7.64 -4.79 -5.90
CA GLU A 111 -8.67 -5.35 -6.78
C GLU A 111 -8.99 -6.82 -6.48
N HIS A 112 -8.02 -7.58 -5.97
CA HIS A 112 -8.21 -8.97 -5.61
C HIS A 112 -8.95 -9.18 -4.27
N LEU A 113 -9.25 -8.12 -3.53
CA LEU A 113 -9.99 -8.22 -2.28
C LEU A 113 -11.49 -8.45 -2.53
N PRO A 114 -12.13 -9.41 -1.86
CA PRO A 114 -13.55 -9.73 -2.09
C PRO A 114 -14.52 -8.56 -1.85
N LEU A 115 -14.12 -7.58 -1.03
CA LEU A 115 -14.94 -6.41 -0.70
C LEU A 115 -14.74 -5.24 -1.66
N VAL A 116 -13.80 -5.33 -2.59
CA VAL A 116 -13.45 -4.27 -3.55
C VAL A 116 -14.01 -4.63 -4.92
N HIS A 117 -14.50 -3.62 -5.63
CA HIS A 117 -14.96 -3.80 -7.01
C HIS A 117 -13.78 -4.04 -7.96
N ALA A 118 -13.91 -5.00 -8.85
CA ALA A 118 -12.97 -5.28 -9.93
C ALA A 118 -13.57 -4.94 -11.30
N PRO A 119 -12.90 -4.16 -12.16
CA PRO A 119 -11.59 -3.52 -11.92
C PRO A 119 -11.66 -2.42 -10.86
N LEU A 120 -10.54 -2.18 -10.16
CA LEU A 120 -10.47 -1.16 -9.12
C LEU A 120 -10.94 0.19 -9.66
N THR A 121 -11.87 0.80 -8.96
CA THR A 121 -12.44 2.08 -9.36
C THR A 121 -12.51 3.01 -8.16
N PHE A 122 -11.85 4.17 -8.25
CA PHE A 122 -11.94 5.19 -7.20
C PHE A 122 -13.33 5.83 -7.20
N ALA A 123 -13.83 6.12 -6.01
CA ALA A 123 -15.09 6.83 -5.85
C ALA A 123 -14.94 8.28 -6.35
N SER A 124 -15.97 8.79 -7.01
CA SER A 124 -16.03 10.20 -7.41
C SER A 124 -16.15 11.12 -6.18
N GLU A 125 -15.70 12.36 -6.30
CA GLU A 125 -15.85 13.37 -5.24
C GLU A 125 -17.31 13.50 -4.79
N ALA A 126 -18.26 13.44 -5.73
CA ALA A 126 -19.69 13.51 -5.41
C ALA A 126 -20.16 12.37 -4.51
N GLN A 127 -19.74 11.13 -4.79
CA GLN A 127 -20.06 9.95 -3.97
C GLN A 127 -19.42 10.06 -2.57
N ILE A 128 -18.20 10.55 -2.50
CA ILE A 128 -17.48 10.78 -1.25
C ILE A 128 -18.21 11.82 -0.39
N ILE A 129 -18.55 12.96 -0.95
CA ILE A 129 -19.28 14.03 -0.24
C ILE A 129 -20.67 13.54 0.20
N GLU A 130 -21.39 12.83 -0.67
CA GLU A 130 -22.72 12.27 -0.33
C GLU A 130 -22.66 11.33 0.87
N THR A 131 -21.60 10.49 0.95
CA THR A 131 -21.51 9.41 1.95
C THR A 131 -20.78 9.84 3.22
N ILE A 132 -19.70 10.63 3.10
CA ILE A 132 -18.81 10.97 4.20
C ILE A 132 -19.03 12.42 4.69
N GLY A 133 -19.43 13.31 3.79
CA GLY A 133 -19.70 14.70 4.11
C GLY A 133 -18.52 15.66 3.98
N CYS A 134 -17.38 15.21 3.47
CA CYS A 134 -16.20 16.05 3.22
C CYS A 134 -15.55 15.71 1.89
N LYS A 135 -14.66 16.59 1.43
CA LYS A 135 -13.90 16.41 0.20
C LYS A 135 -12.70 15.47 0.39
N PRO A 136 -12.18 14.84 -0.69
CA PRO A 136 -10.89 14.19 -0.67
C PRO A 136 -9.79 15.10 -0.11
N GLY A 137 -8.82 14.51 0.60
CA GLY A 137 -7.73 15.26 1.26
C GLY A 137 -7.92 15.49 2.75
N SER A 138 -9.15 15.34 3.28
CA SER A 138 -9.42 15.41 4.72
C SER A 138 -10.11 14.15 5.26
N ILE A 139 -10.06 13.04 4.52
CA ILE A 139 -10.70 11.77 4.89
C ILE A 139 -9.75 10.96 5.77
N GLY A 140 -10.29 10.36 6.82
CA GLY A 140 -9.57 9.47 7.72
C GLY A 140 -10.46 8.37 8.28
N PRO A 141 -9.88 7.33 8.91
CA PRO A 141 -10.63 6.17 9.39
C PRO A 141 -11.43 6.43 10.66
N VAL A 142 -11.23 7.57 11.34
CA VAL A 142 -11.92 7.89 12.60
C VAL A 142 -13.41 8.07 12.39
N LYS A 143 -14.21 7.17 12.97
CA LYS A 143 -15.69 7.16 12.85
C LYS A 143 -16.19 7.19 11.41
N LEU A 144 -15.44 6.61 10.49
CA LEU A 144 -15.82 6.54 9.09
C LEU A 144 -17.02 5.57 8.92
N PRO A 145 -18.13 5.97 8.24
CA PRO A 145 -19.36 5.19 8.21
C PRO A 145 -19.40 4.15 7.06
N ILE A 146 -18.24 3.68 6.60
CA ILE A 146 -18.08 2.70 5.53
C ILE A 146 -17.05 1.64 5.93
N THR A 147 -16.99 0.53 5.20
CA THR A 147 -16.01 -0.53 5.41
C THR A 147 -14.59 0.02 5.29
N VAL A 148 -13.74 -0.33 6.25
CA VAL A 148 -12.33 0.10 6.32
C VAL A 148 -11.42 -1.11 6.20
N ILE A 149 -10.56 -1.12 5.20
CA ILE A 149 -9.49 -2.10 5.01
C ILE A 149 -8.16 -1.38 5.18
N ALA A 150 -7.35 -1.80 6.13
CA ALA A 150 -6.04 -1.20 6.38
C ALA A 150 -4.91 -2.09 5.89
N ASP A 151 -3.89 -1.45 5.30
CA ASP A 151 -2.62 -2.12 5.07
C ASP A 151 -1.97 -2.56 6.39
N HIS A 152 -1.20 -3.65 6.37
CA HIS A 152 -0.52 -4.19 7.54
C HIS A 152 0.33 -3.12 8.26
N SER A 153 1.06 -2.27 7.52
CA SER A 153 1.88 -1.21 8.08
C SER A 153 1.03 -0.11 8.71
N ALA A 154 -0.09 0.26 8.10
CA ALA A 154 -1.03 1.24 8.65
C ALA A 154 -1.75 0.69 9.89
N ALA A 155 -2.16 -0.58 9.88
CA ALA A 155 -2.81 -1.25 11.01
C ALA A 155 -1.87 -1.38 12.23
N HIS A 156 -0.56 -1.34 12.02
CA HIS A 156 0.44 -1.43 13.08
C HIS A 156 0.76 -0.08 13.75
N LEU A 157 0.30 1.04 13.18
CA LEU A 157 0.53 2.37 13.74
C LEU A 157 -0.28 2.62 15.00
N ALA A 158 0.32 3.38 15.92
CA ALA A 158 -0.34 4.03 17.05
C ALA A 158 -0.11 5.54 16.99
N ASP A 159 -1.00 6.32 17.61
CA ASP A 159 -0.91 7.78 17.69
C ASP A 159 -0.73 8.47 16.32
N PHE A 160 -1.38 7.93 15.29
CA PHE A 160 -1.20 8.38 13.91
C PHE A 160 -1.98 9.66 13.59
N VAL A 161 -1.54 10.33 12.54
CA VAL A 161 -2.23 11.48 11.92
C VAL A 161 -3.14 10.99 10.81
N CYS A 162 -4.36 11.50 10.73
CA CYS A 162 -5.29 11.21 9.64
C CYS A 162 -6.27 12.36 9.38
N GLY A 163 -6.93 12.37 8.25
CA GLY A 163 -8.05 13.28 7.99
C GLY A 163 -9.14 13.15 9.05
N ALA A 164 -9.83 14.25 9.34
CA ALA A 164 -10.87 14.30 10.37
C ALA A 164 -12.31 14.18 9.81
N ASN A 165 -12.47 13.83 8.54
CA ASN A 165 -13.75 13.80 7.82
C ASN A 165 -14.47 15.16 7.82
N VAL A 166 -13.70 16.22 7.94
CA VAL A 166 -14.12 17.62 7.89
C VAL A 166 -13.12 18.40 7.05
N ASP A 167 -13.57 19.15 6.09
CA ASP A 167 -12.71 19.92 5.18
C ASP A 167 -11.69 20.78 5.95
N GLY A 168 -10.42 20.65 5.60
CA GLY A 168 -9.31 21.40 6.17
C GLY A 168 -8.97 21.05 7.63
N LYS A 169 -9.33 19.84 8.08
CA LYS A 169 -9.02 19.38 9.44
C LYS A 169 -8.42 17.97 9.43
N HIS A 170 -7.49 17.75 10.38
CA HIS A 170 -6.90 16.44 10.65
C HIS A 170 -6.96 16.12 12.15
N TYR A 171 -6.88 14.84 12.46
CA TYR A 171 -6.62 14.35 13.81
C TYR A 171 -5.14 14.02 13.97
N THR A 172 -4.61 14.31 15.17
CA THR A 172 -3.34 13.78 15.67
C THR A 172 -3.63 12.87 16.86
N GLY A 173 -2.75 11.90 17.14
CA GLY A 173 -2.92 10.97 18.25
C GLY A 173 -4.05 9.97 18.05
N ALA A 174 -4.47 9.72 16.79
CA ALA A 174 -5.52 8.74 16.50
C ALA A 174 -5.00 7.31 16.69
N ASN A 175 -5.88 6.43 17.18
CA ASN A 175 -5.55 5.03 17.44
C ASN A 175 -6.66 4.10 16.96
N TRP A 176 -6.24 2.97 16.42
CA TRP A 176 -7.15 1.87 16.09
C TRP A 176 -7.85 1.35 17.35
N GLU A 177 -9.09 0.90 17.22
CA GLU A 177 -9.97 0.36 18.27
C GLU A 177 -10.48 1.40 19.28
N ARG A 178 -9.69 2.42 19.60
CA ARG A 178 -10.13 3.53 20.45
C ARG A 178 -10.94 4.57 19.68
N ASP A 179 -10.44 4.99 18.51
CA ASP A 179 -10.96 6.11 17.73
C ASP A 179 -11.44 5.68 16.34
N ALA A 180 -10.75 4.73 15.74
CA ALA A 180 -11.01 4.21 14.40
C ALA A 180 -11.23 2.69 14.43
N HIS A 181 -12.13 2.19 13.60
CA HIS A 181 -12.33 0.76 13.38
C HIS A 181 -11.65 0.32 12.10
N CYS A 182 -11.16 -0.93 12.07
CA CYS A 182 -10.64 -1.60 10.90
C CYS A 182 -11.39 -2.93 10.75
N ASP A 183 -12.11 -3.08 9.64
CA ASP A 183 -12.89 -4.30 9.37
C ASP A 183 -12.01 -5.44 8.86
N GLN A 184 -10.95 -5.11 8.12
CA GLN A 184 -10.02 -6.06 7.56
C GLN A 184 -8.60 -5.47 7.49
N VAL A 185 -7.59 -6.31 7.71
CA VAL A 185 -6.19 -5.99 7.42
C VAL A 185 -5.74 -6.81 6.22
N ALA A 186 -5.08 -6.18 5.25
CA ALA A 186 -4.62 -6.82 4.02
C ALA A 186 -3.31 -6.18 3.53
N ASP A 187 -2.59 -6.86 2.65
CA ASP A 187 -1.47 -6.29 1.90
C ASP A 187 -2.02 -5.44 0.75
N LEU A 188 -1.88 -4.12 0.88
CA LEU A 188 -2.45 -3.14 -0.06
C LEU A 188 -1.39 -2.31 -0.79
N ARG A 189 -0.13 -2.38 -0.39
CA ARG A 189 0.90 -1.44 -0.83
C ARG A 189 1.87 -2.05 -1.84
N ASN A 190 2.49 -1.19 -2.62
CA ASN A 190 3.73 -1.54 -3.27
C ASN A 190 4.82 -1.73 -2.22
N VAL A 191 5.72 -2.67 -2.44
CA VAL A 191 6.96 -2.76 -1.66
C VAL A 191 7.87 -1.59 -2.04
N VAL A 192 8.72 -1.20 -1.11
CA VAL A 192 9.68 -0.10 -1.30
C VAL A 192 11.09 -0.58 -1.00
N GLU A 193 12.09 0.13 -1.53
CA GLU A 193 13.49 -0.14 -1.20
C GLU A 193 13.69 -0.05 0.31
N GLY A 194 14.43 -1.01 0.88
CA GLY A 194 14.60 -1.15 2.32
C GLY A 194 13.55 -2.01 3.02
N ASP A 195 12.51 -2.46 2.33
CA ASP A 195 11.62 -3.47 2.87
C ASP A 195 12.37 -4.82 3.00
N THR A 196 12.03 -5.59 4.01
CA THR A 196 12.54 -6.94 4.19
C THR A 196 11.73 -7.93 3.38
N SER A 197 12.40 -8.87 2.72
CA SER A 197 11.74 -9.92 1.94
C SER A 197 10.91 -10.87 2.83
N PRO A 198 9.86 -11.52 2.30
CA PRO A 198 8.94 -12.33 3.10
C PRO A 198 9.55 -13.63 3.65
N ASP A 199 10.62 -14.16 3.06
CA ASP A 199 11.27 -15.39 3.46
C ASP A 199 12.13 -15.25 4.74
N GLY A 200 12.43 -14.01 5.15
CA GLY A 200 12.98 -13.72 6.47
C GLY A 200 14.40 -14.25 6.71
N GLU A 201 15.05 -14.80 5.70
CA GLU A 201 16.42 -15.29 5.77
C GLU A 201 17.42 -14.14 5.60
N GLY A 202 17.55 -13.33 6.65
CA GLY A 202 18.43 -12.17 6.67
C GLY A 202 17.66 -10.85 6.63
N MET A 203 18.33 -9.75 6.87
CA MET A 203 17.78 -8.40 6.65
C MET A 203 17.94 -8.03 5.17
N ASP A 204 17.20 -8.74 4.32
CA ASP A 204 17.25 -8.57 2.89
C ASP A 204 16.44 -7.37 2.47
N GLU A 205 17.09 -6.33 2.00
CA GLU A 205 16.46 -5.16 1.43
C GLU A 205 16.08 -5.43 -0.02
N PHE A 206 14.91 -4.97 -0.44
CA PHE A 206 14.54 -4.99 -1.85
C PHE A 206 15.35 -3.95 -2.63
N ALA A 207 15.91 -4.37 -3.75
CA ALA A 207 16.55 -3.48 -4.72
C ALA A 207 15.64 -3.32 -5.94
N PHE A 208 15.47 -2.08 -6.39
CA PHE A 208 14.62 -1.73 -7.53
C PHE A 208 15.39 -1.49 -8.83
N GLN A 209 16.71 -1.48 -8.78
CA GLN A 209 17.56 -1.34 -9.96
C GLN A 209 18.51 -2.51 -10.04
N ILE A 210 18.25 -3.40 -10.97
CA ILE A 210 19.23 -4.38 -11.41
C ILE A 210 19.94 -3.79 -12.62
N THR A 211 21.28 -3.74 -12.60
CA THR A 211 22.04 -3.59 -13.82
C THR A 211 21.87 -4.87 -14.67
N GLN A 212 21.91 -4.73 -15.97
CA GLN A 212 21.85 -5.90 -16.88
C GLN A 212 22.88 -6.97 -16.52
N GLU A 213 24.00 -6.57 -15.96
CA GLU A 213 25.12 -7.45 -15.56
C GLU A 213 24.76 -8.27 -14.30
N GLU A 214 24.19 -7.65 -13.27
CA GLU A 214 23.75 -8.31 -12.05
C GLU A 214 22.59 -9.28 -12.29
N PHE A 215 21.66 -8.94 -13.17
CA PHE A 215 20.57 -9.85 -13.54
C PHE A 215 21.04 -11.06 -14.34
N LEU A 216 21.99 -10.88 -15.23
CA LEU A 216 22.58 -12.01 -15.95
C LEU A 216 23.35 -12.93 -15.00
N ASP A 217 24.05 -12.38 -14.01
CA ASP A 217 24.73 -13.14 -12.98
C ASP A 217 23.72 -13.91 -12.11
N PHE A 218 22.63 -13.26 -11.64
CA PHE A 218 21.55 -13.92 -10.93
C PHE A 218 20.90 -15.06 -11.74
N LEU A 219 20.58 -14.82 -13.02
CA LEU A 219 19.99 -15.86 -13.88
C LEU A 219 20.92 -17.04 -14.15
N PHE A 220 22.23 -16.79 -14.26
CA PHE A 220 23.17 -17.83 -14.65
C PHE A 220 23.82 -18.55 -13.45
N ASP A 221 24.02 -17.85 -12.35
CA ASP A 221 24.72 -18.38 -11.20
C ASP A 221 23.75 -18.93 -10.12
N ASP A 222 22.64 -18.23 -9.85
CA ASP A 222 21.72 -18.63 -8.78
C ASP A 222 20.57 -19.54 -9.26
N LEU A 223 20.08 -19.37 -10.49
CA LEU A 223 19.02 -20.23 -11.02
C LEU A 223 19.54 -21.49 -11.75
N GLU A 224 20.84 -21.73 -11.77
CA GLU A 224 21.45 -22.90 -12.44
C GLU A 224 20.87 -23.17 -13.85
N LEU A 225 20.57 -22.11 -14.64
CA LEU A 225 20.02 -22.28 -15.99
C LEU A 225 21.15 -22.67 -16.94
N PRO A 226 21.33 -23.95 -17.27
CA PRO A 226 22.40 -24.38 -18.14
C PRO A 226 22.14 -23.92 -19.57
N ASN A 227 23.10 -23.24 -20.17
CA ASN A 227 23.24 -23.04 -21.61
C ASN A 227 22.39 -21.97 -22.30
N LEU A 228 21.96 -20.91 -21.68
CA LEU A 228 21.67 -19.69 -22.41
C LEU A 228 23.02 -19.05 -22.77
N ALA A 229 23.43 -19.18 -24.02
CA ALA A 229 24.68 -18.61 -24.48
C ALA A 229 24.72 -17.10 -24.15
N ARG A 230 25.73 -16.66 -23.41
CA ARG A 230 26.13 -15.25 -23.29
C ARG A 230 26.41 -14.71 -24.70
N LYS A 231 25.36 -14.40 -25.46
CA LYS A 231 25.49 -13.61 -26.67
C LYS A 231 25.56 -12.16 -26.23
N LYS A 232 26.71 -11.54 -26.46
CA LYS A 232 26.83 -10.09 -26.39
C LYS A 232 25.69 -9.48 -27.18
N LEU A 233 24.81 -8.77 -26.49
CA LEU A 233 23.92 -7.80 -27.09
C LEU A 233 24.71 -6.53 -27.34
#